data_8ec0cb899de146b42f59b367476a6cc0
#
_entry.id   8ec0cb899de146b42f59b367476a6cc0
#
_cell.length_a   1.000
_cell.length_b   1.000
_cell.length_c   1.000
_cell.angle_alpha   90.00
_cell.angle_beta   90.00
_cell.angle_gamma   90.00
#
_symmetry.space_group_name_H-M   'P 1'
#
loop_
_entity.id
_entity.type
_entity.pdbx_description
1 polymer ?
#
loop_
_entity_poly.entity_id
_entity_poly.type
_entity_poly.pdbx_seq_one_letter_code
_entity_poly.pdbx_strand_id
1 'polypeptide(L)'
;MTMSSATLRAHQFAGLQGGGPKLIVLGAVHGNETCGTRAIERVLAELDSGALRIERGLLTLVPVTNPLAYAKGERLGERNLNRRLLPSDVPVEFEDRIANLLCPWLAAHDVLLDLHSFNSPGRAFVMRGPEDNQGSLEPFAHAAEEGRFAAHLGPTRIVEGWMAAYSQGVGRRRALGLAEDADPSYGIGTTEYMRSQGGYGVTLECGQHADPTALEVGCRAIRQAIALLGLAETPLAPPAAEFERLRLTEVVDRRHEADRFIREWRSFDAVHAGEHVGERHDGSPVIARADGHIVFPDIKALPGHEWFYFAQASERPLL
;
A
#
# COMPACT_ATOMS: atom_id res chain seq x y z
N MET A 1 -0.46 32.77 -8.24
CA MET A 1 0.08 31.69 -7.40
C MET A 1 1.25 31.07 -8.15
N THR A 2 2.46 31.21 -7.64
CA THR A 2 3.63 30.52 -8.19
C THR A 2 3.45 29.04 -7.96
N MET A 3 3.30 28.27 -9.05
CA MET A 3 3.24 26.81 -8.97
C MET A 3 4.54 26.30 -8.35
N SER A 4 4.46 25.65 -7.21
CA SER A 4 5.61 24.99 -6.59
C SER A 4 6.14 23.93 -7.55
N SER A 5 7.43 23.98 -7.88
CA SER A 5 8.04 22.97 -8.73
C SER A 5 8.03 21.64 -7.99
N ALA A 6 7.38 20.62 -8.56
CA ALA A 6 7.45 19.28 -8.02
C ALA A 6 8.86 18.72 -8.24
N THR A 7 9.49 18.25 -7.17
CA THR A 7 10.81 17.61 -7.23
C THR A 7 10.74 16.29 -6.47
N LEU A 8 11.19 15.22 -7.10
CA LEU A 8 11.28 13.89 -6.49
C LEU A 8 12.77 13.51 -6.38
N ARG A 9 13.20 13.08 -5.21
CA ARG A 9 14.58 12.65 -4.96
C ARG A 9 14.65 11.14 -4.82
N ALA A 10 15.57 10.54 -5.54
CA ALA A 10 15.90 9.13 -5.43
C ALA A 10 17.40 8.95 -5.22
N HIS A 11 17.76 7.91 -4.48
CA HIS A 11 19.13 7.44 -4.33
C HIS A 11 19.25 6.11 -5.09
N GLN A 12 20.20 6.01 -6.01
CA GLN A 12 20.37 4.85 -6.87
C GLN A 12 21.73 4.20 -6.65
N PHE A 13 21.72 2.89 -6.49
CA PHE A 13 22.90 2.05 -6.29
C PHE A 13 22.87 0.94 -7.34
N ALA A 14 23.75 1.06 -8.34
CA ALA A 14 23.92 0.05 -9.37
C ALA A 14 24.96 -0.98 -8.94
N GLY A 15 24.67 -2.25 -9.16
CA GLY A 15 25.60 -3.33 -8.87
C GLY A 15 26.78 -3.34 -9.83
N LEU A 16 27.97 -3.68 -9.32
CA LEU A 16 29.23 -3.68 -10.07
C LEU A 16 29.29 -4.77 -11.15
N GLN A 17 28.56 -5.88 -10.96
CA GLN A 17 28.57 -7.03 -11.86
C GLN A 17 27.69 -6.87 -13.09
N GLY A 18 26.90 -5.79 -13.15
CA GLY A 18 25.90 -5.58 -14.21
C GLY A 18 24.77 -6.64 -14.18
N GLY A 19 23.67 -6.35 -14.87
CA GLY A 19 22.52 -7.26 -14.90
C GLY A 19 21.85 -7.47 -13.54
N GLY A 20 20.74 -8.21 -13.50
CA GLY A 20 19.97 -8.48 -12.28
C GLY A 20 18.73 -7.60 -12.17
N PRO A 21 17.85 -7.90 -11.18
CA PRO A 21 16.60 -7.21 -11.03
C PRO A 21 16.77 -5.76 -10.51
N LYS A 22 15.75 -4.95 -10.77
CA LYS A 22 15.69 -3.55 -10.37
C LYS A 22 14.60 -3.39 -9.32
N LEU A 23 15.01 -3.08 -8.10
CA LEU A 23 14.11 -2.84 -6.96
C LEU A 23 13.95 -1.33 -6.74
N ILE A 24 12.73 -0.87 -6.67
CA ILE A 24 12.40 0.46 -6.15
C ILE A 24 11.69 0.35 -4.81
N VAL A 25 12.12 1.15 -3.83
CA VAL A 25 11.50 1.23 -2.51
C VAL A 25 10.98 2.64 -2.28
N LEU A 26 9.71 2.76 -1.94
CA LEU A 26 9.05 4.03 -1.68
C LEU A 26 8.77 4.20 -0.19
N GLY A 27 8.97 5.42 0.31
CA GLY A 27 8.50 5.88 1.62
C GLY A 27 7.68 7.16 1.47
N ALA A 28 6.86 7.46 2.45
CA ALA A 28 6.01 8.67 2.50
C ALA A 28 5.26 8.97 1.19
N VAL A 29 4.59 7.97 0.62
CA VAL A 29 3.54 8.17 -0.40
C VAL A 29 2.37 8.94 0.23
N HIS A 30 2.08 8.68 1.50
CA HIS A 30 1.29 9.54 2.38
C HIS A 30 2.22 10.25 3.36
N GLY A 31 2.09 11.57 3.50
CA GLY A 31 3.09 12.38 4.20
C GLY A 31 3.20 12.16 5.71
N ASN A 32 2.13 11.70 6.36
CA ASN A 32 2.11 11.37 7.78
C ASN A 32 2.62 9.95 8.10
N GLU A 33 2.99 9.15 7.09
CA GLU A 33 3.45 7.76 7.20
C GLU A 33 4.98 7.70 7.15
N THR A 34 5.63 8.13 8.23
CA THR A 34 7.09 8.40 8.24
C THR A 34 7.98 7.19 8.49
N CYS A 35 7.41 6.03 8.84
CA CYS A 35 8.20 4.83 9.14
C CYS A 35 9.03 4.37 7.93
N GLY A 36 8.45 4.41 6.72
CA GLY A 36 9.13 4.08 5.47
C GLY A 36 10.30 5.01 5.15
N THR A 37 10.10 6.33 5.30
CA THR A 37 11.18 7.32 5.15
C THR A 37 12.35 6.99 6.07
N ARG A 38 12.08 6.79 7.35
CA ARG A 38 13.11 6.48 8.37
C ARG A 38 13.80 5.14 8.13
N ALA A 39 13.06 4.14 7.63
CA ALA A 39 13.64 2.84 7.27
C ALA A 39 14.59 2.97 6.08
N ILE A 40 14.20 3.71 5.05
CA ILE A 40 15.05 4.00 3.89
C ILE A 40 16.29 4.79 4.31
N GLU A 41 16.18 5.83 5.14
CA GLU A 41 17.31 6.62 5.63
C GLU A 41 18.32 5.77 6.41
N ARG A 42 17.85 4.78 7.21
CA ARG A 42 18.75 3.84 7.89
C ARG A 42 19.50 2.94 6.91
N VAL A 43 18.82 2.41 5.89
CA VAL A 43 19.47 1.60 4.86
C VAL A 43 20.44 2.43 4.00
N LEU A 44 20.12 3.69 3.72
CA LEU A 44 21.06 4.63 3.07
C LEU A 44 22.34 4.80 3.88
N ALA A 45 22.25 4.96 5.20
CA ALA A 45 23.44 5.04 6.05
C ALA A 45 24.30 3.77 6.03
N GLU A 46 23.71 2.58 5.88
CA GLU A 46 24.44 1.32 5.69
C GLU A 46 25.16 1.26 4.33
N LEU A 47 24.50 1.74 3.28
CA LEU A 47 25.08 1.83 1.93
C LEU A 47 26.23 2.86 1.89
N ASP A 48 26.04 4.03 2.47
CA ASP A 48 27.03 5.10 2.51
C ASP A 48 28.28 4.70 3.33
N SER A 49 28.11 3.95 4.42
CA SER A 49 29.22 3.42 5.22
C SER A 49 29.90 2.20 4.60
N GLY A 50 29.33 1.62 3.56
CA GLY A 50 29.80 0.37 2.94
C GLY A 50 29.48 -0.90 3.75
N ALA A 51 28.66 -0.80 4.80
CA ALA A 51 28.17 -1.96 5.56
C ALA A 51 27.20 -2.82 4.72
N LEU A 52 26.52 -2.21 3.76
CA LEU A 52 25.73 -2.86 2.73
C LEU A 52 26.26 -2.43 1.35
N ARG A 53 26.41 -3.39 0.43
CA ARG A 53 26.85 -3.10 -0.94
C ARG A 53 25.95 -3.79 -1.94
N ILE A 54 25.57 -3.07 -3.00
CA ILE A 54 24.82 -3.65 -4.10
C ILE A 54 25.81 -4.24 -5.10
N GLU A 55 25.73 -5.56 -5.29
CA GLU A 55 26.65 -6.33 -6.12
C GLU A 55 26.12 -6.47 -7.56
N ARG A 56 24.81 -6.55 -7.74
CA ARG A 56 24.15 -6.73 -9.04
C ARG A 56 22.80 -6.02 -9.08
N GLY A 57 22.28 -5.78 -10.27
CA GLY A 57 20.99 -5.12 -10.47
C GLY A 57 21.01 -3.64 -10.10
N LEU A 58 19.87 -3.11 -9.71
CA LEU A 58 19.68 -1.72 -9.33
C LEU A 58 18.78 -1.63 -8.10
N LEU A 59 19.22 -0.89 -7.08
CA LEU A 59 18.41 -0.47 -5.96
C LEU A 59 18.12 1.03 -6.07
N THR A 60 16.86 1.40 -6.11
CA THR A 60 16.37 2.79 -6.08
C THR A 60 15.60 3.03 -4.80
N LEU A 61 16.04 3.99 -3.99
CA LEU A 61 15.42 4.35 -2.73
C LEU A 61 14.84 5.76 -2.82
N VAL A 62 13.54 5.91 -2.53
CA VAL A 62 12.79 7.17 -2.56
C VAL A 62 12.25 7.44 -1.15
N PRO A 63 12.99 8.15 -0.28
CA PRO A 63 12.59 8.34 1.12
C PRO A 63 11.26 9.09 1.27
N VAL A 64 11.01 10.08 0.39
CA VAL A 64 9.80 10.91 0.43
C VAL A 64 9.21 10.98 -0.97
N THR A 65 8.15 10.21 -1.19
CA THR A 65 7.48 10.13 -2.49
C THR A 65 6.48 11.26 -2.73
N ASN A 66 5.82 11.77 -1.67
CA ASN A 66 4.97 12.95 -1.74
C ASN A 66 5.53 14.09 -0.88
N PRO A 67 6.42 14.94 -1.43
CA PRO A 67 7.07 16.01 -0.65
C PRO A 67 6.10 17.03 -0.07
N LEU A 68 4.99 17.33 -0.75
CA LEU A 68 4.00 18.28 -0.26
C LEU A 68 3.24 17.75 0.95
N ALA A 69 2.75 16.51 0.86
CA ALA A 69 2.08 15.84 1.97
C ALA A 69 3.02 15.67 3.17
N TYR A 70 4.27 15.29 2.91
CA TYR A 70 5.30 15.10 3.94
C TYR A 70 5.62 16.41 4.67
N ALA A 71 5.78 17.52 3.94
CA ALA A 71 6.03 18.84 4.54
C ALA A 71 4.86 19.32 5.41
N LYS A 72 3.63 18.94 5.07
CA LYS A 72 2.43 19.21 5.88
C LYS A 72 2.29 18.30 7.08
N GLY A 73 2.94 17.12 7.09
CA GLY A 73 2.69 16.04 8.05
C GLY A 73 1.28 15.45 7.92
N GLU A 74 0.70 15.53 6.74
CA GLU A 74 -0.66 15.08 6.44
C GLU A 74 -0.65 13.90 5.48
N ARG A 75 -1.76 13.15 5.41
CA ARG A 75 -1.90 12.05 4.46
C ARG A 75 -1.80 12.52 3.01
N LEU A 76 -2.38 13.68 2.70
CA LEU A 76 -2.55 14.23 1.36
C LEU A 76 -1.77 15.54 1.19
N GLY A 77 -1.29 15.79 -0.01
CA GLY A 77 -0.85 17.12 -0.43
C GLY A 77 -2.03 17.99 -0.88
N GLU A 78 -2.37 17.90 -2.15
CA GLU A 78 -3.60 18.45 -2.75
C GLU A 78 -4.63 17.34 -2.95
N ARG A 79 -4.18 16.12 -3.32
CA ARG A 79 -4.97 14.90 -3.41
C ARG A 79 -4.20 13.68 -2.86
N ASN A 80 -4.83 12.51 -2.90
CA ASN A 80 -4.15 11.25 -2.55
C ASN A 80 -3.26 10.79 -3.71
N LEU A 81 -1.94 10.78 -3.53
CA LEU A 81 -1.00 10.28 -4.54
C LEU A 81 -1.23 8.80 -4.85
N ASN A 82 -1.62 8.00 -3.83
CA ASN A 82 -1.90 6.57 -4.00
C ASN A 82 -3.33 6.29 -4.52
N ARG A 83 -3.83 7.21 -5.34
CA ARG A 83 -5.09 7.11 -6.08
C ARG A 83 -4.88 7.76 -7.44
N ARG A 84 -5.50 7.19 -8.48
CA ARG A 84 -5.38 7.68 -9.86
C ARG A 84 -3.92 8.01 -10.21
N LEU A 85 -3.01 7.09 -9.87
CA LEU A 85 -1.59 7.25 -10.17
C LEU A 85 -1.35 6.91 -11.64
N LEU A 86 -1.51 7.92 -12.48
CA LEU A 86 -1.32 7.85 -13.93
C LEU A 86 -0.61 9.12 -14.41
N PRO A 87 0.24 9.02 -15.45
CA PRO A 87 0.80 10.20 -16.09
C PRO A 87 -0.32 11.09 -16.68
N SER A 88 -0.14 12.40 -16.60
CA SER A 88 -1.08 13.38 -17.13
C SER A 88 -0.37 14.41 -18.00
N ASP A 89 -0.86 14.62 -19.22
CA ASP A 89 -0.38 15.68 -20.11
C ASP A 89 -0.78 17.08 -19.63
N VAL A 90 -1.83 17.15 -18.79
CA VAL A 90 -2.34 18.39 -18.20
C VAL A 90 -2.41 18.23 -16.68
N PRO A 91 -1.27 18.28 -15.97
CA PRO A 91 -1.24 18.13 -14.52
C PRO A 91 -1.90 19.34 -13.84
N VAL A 92 -2.94 19.08 -13.05
CA VAL A 92 -3.70 20.09 -12.30
C VAL A 92 -3.17 20.18 -10.88
N GLU A 93 -3.16 19.05 -10.17
CA GLU A 93 -2.78 18.94 -8.77
C GLU A 93 -1.27 18.68 -8.62
N PHE A 94 -0.75 18.91 -7.44
CA PHE A 94 0.67 18.63 -7.15
C PHE A 94 1.02 17.17 -7.40
N GLU A 95 0.14 16.25 -7.00
CA GLU A 95 0.34 14.82 -7.16
C GLU A 95 0.30 14.36 -8.61
N ASP A 96 -0.34 15.08 -9.53
CA ASP A 96 -0.23 14.78 -10.98
C ASP A 96 1.20 15.04 -11.48
N ARG A 97 1.84 16.10 -10.97
CA ARG A 97 3.24 16.41 -11.29
C ARG A 97 4.19 15.37 -10.70
N ILE A 98 3.90 14.89 -9.48
CA ILE A 98 4.67 13.79 -8.88
C ILE A 98 4.45 12.49 -9.66
N ALA A 99 3.22 12.17 -10.07
CA ALA A 99 2.92 11.00 -10.90
C ALA A 99 3.73 11.01 -12.21
N ASN A 100 3.83 12.17 -12.87
CA ASN A 100 4.63 12.31 -14.09
C ASN A 100 6.14 12.05 -13.87
N LEU A 101 6.65 12.21 -12.66
CA LEU A 101 8.04 11.87 -12.30
C LEU A 101 8.18 10.42 -11.84
N LEU A 102 7.21 9.92 -11.05
CA LEU A 102 7.27 8.61 -10.42
C LEU A 102 6.92 7.47 -11.39
N CYS A 103 5.89 7.64 -12.22
CA CYS A 103 5.42 6.60 -13.13
C CYS A 103 6.51 6.08 -14.08
N PRO A 104 7.35 6.92 -14.71
CA PRO A 104 8.48 6.44 -15.51
C PRO A 104 9.50 5.63 -14.69
N TRP A 105 9.69 5.96 -13.41
CA TRP A 105 10.57 5.17 -12.55
C TRP A 105 9.96 3.81 -12.25
N LEU A 106 8.69 3.75 -11.87
CA LEU A 106 8.00 2.47 -11.65
C LEU A 106 8.09 1.59 -12.92
N ALA A 107 7.79 2.15 -14.09
CA ALA A 107 7.86 1.42 -15.36
C ALA A 107 9.27 0.93 -15.73
N ALA A 108 10.33 1.55 -15.19
CA ALA A 108 11.73 1.17 -15.44
C ALA A 108 12.29 0.13 -14.45
N HIS A 109 11.49 -0.27 -13.43
CA HIS A 109 11.86 -1.24 -12.41
C HIS A 109 11.05 -2.53 -12.54
N ASP A 110 11.58 -3.61 -11.97
CA ASP A 110 10.94 -4.93 -12.01
C ASP A 110 10.12 -5.21 -10.75
N VAL A 111 10.56 -4.64 -9.61
CA VAL A 111 9.97 -4.93 -8.28
C VAL A 111 9.77 -3.64 -7.49
N LEU A 112 8.61 -3.52 -6.83
CA LEU A 112 8.28 -2.43 -5.93
C LEU A 112 8.05 -2.92 -4.50
N LEU A 113 8.69 -2.25 -3.54
CA LEU A 113 8.34 -2.29 -2.12
C LEU A 113 7.82 -0.92 -1.70
N ASP A 114 6.52 -0.80 -1.44
CA ASP A 114 5.90 0.45 -1.01
C ASP A 114 5.61 0.41 0.50
N LEU A 115 6.30 1.27 1.26
CA LEU A 115 6.29 1.27 2.72
C LEU A 115 5.26 2.26 3.26
N HIS A 116 4.25 1.73 3.92
CA HIS A 116 3.14 2.46 4.54
C HIS A 116 3.03 2.20 6.03
N SER A 117 2.15 2.95 6.68
CA SER A 117 1.60 2.68 8.00
C SER A 117 0.16 3.16 8.06
N PHE A 118 -0.61 2.76 9.06
CA PHE A 118 -2.03 3.05 9.13
C PHE A 118 -2.47 3.65 10.47
N ASN A 119 -3.68 4.22 10.50
CA ASN A 119 -4.15 5.04 11.62
C ASN A 119 -4.69 4.20 12.79
N SER A 120 -5.46 3.15 12.50
CA SER A 120 -6.07 2.30 13.53
C SER A 120 -5.02 1.41 14.21
N PRO A 121 -5.19 1.03 15.48
CA PRO A 121 -4.32 0.04 16.09
C PRO A 121 -4.33 -1.27 15.32
N GLY A 122 -3.15 -1.90 15.14
CA GLY A 122 -3.03 -3.16 14.41
C GLY A 122 -1.58 -3.53 14.16
N ARG A 123 -1.33 -4.81 13.84
CA ARG A 123 0.00 -5.32 13.53
C ARG A 123 0.33 -5.11 12.05
N ALA A 124 1.62 -5.10 11.73
CA ALA A 124 2.11 -5.06 10.36
C ALA A 124 1.55 -6.20 9.49
N PHE A 125 1.32 -5.91 8.20
CA PHE A 125 0.86 -6.85 7.21
C PHE A 125 1.28 -6.44 5.79
N VAL A 126 1.19 -7.37 4.85
CA VAL A 126 1.52 -7.13 3.44
C VAL A 126 0.24 -7.19 2.61
N MET A 127 0.04 -6.21 1.74
CA MET A 127 -1.00 -6.25 0.71
C MET A 127 -0.38 -6.71 -0.60
N ARG A 128 -0.94 -7.78 -1.17
CA ARG A 128 -0.56 -8.31 -2.48
C ARG A 128 -1.65 -8.11 -3.52
N GLY A 129 -1.29 -8.19 -4.78
CA GLY A 129 -2.19 -8.08 -5.93
C GLY A 129 -3.05 -9.32 -6.17
N PRO A 130 -3.77 -9.32 -7.30
CA PRO A 130 -4.65 -10.40 -7.71
C PRO A 130 -3.86 -11.66 -8.13
N GLU A 131 -4.59 -12.68 -8.57
CA GLU A 131 -4.04 -13.76 -9.38
C GLU A 131 -3.69 -13.27 -10.78
N ASP A 132 -2.88 -14.03 -11.50
CA ASP A 132 -2.59 -13.72 -12.91
C ASP A 132 -3.89 -13.60 -13.70
N ASN A 133 -4.02 -12.51 -14.44
CA ASN A 133 -5.24 -12.21 -15.18
C ASN A 133 -4.97 -11.24 -16.33
N GLN A 134 -5.91 -11.17 -17.27
CA GLN A 134 -5.92 -10.25 -18.40
C GLN A 134 -7.04 -9.19 -18.29
N GLY A 135 -7.52 -8.92 -17.07
CA GLY A 135 -8.55 -7.92 -16.81
C GLY A 135 -8.07 -6.50 -17.11
N SER A 136 -8.97 -5.61 -17.45
CA SER A 136 -8.64 -4.22 -17.78
C SER A 136 -8.31 -3.36 -16.56
N LEU A 137 -8.79 -3.75 -15.38
CA LEU A 137 -8.65 -2.94 -14.17
C LEU A 137 -7.27 -3.13 -13.50
N GLU A 138 -6.82 -4.38 -13.41
CA GLU A 138 -5.54 -4.73 -12.77
C GLU A 138 -4.96 -5.97 -13.49
N PRO A 139 -4.49 -5.82 -14.75
CA PRO A 139 -3.82 -6.92 -15.46
C PRO A 139 -2.55 -7.32 -14.71
N PHE A 140 -2.32 -8.64 -14.56
CA PHE A 140 -1.19 -9.15 -13.81
C PHE A 140 -0.70 -10.50 -14.32
N ALA A 141 0.61 -10.74 -14.24
CA ALA A 141 1.27 -11.95 -14.76
C ALA A 141 2.40 -12.47 -13.84
N HIS A 142 2.54 -11.96 -12.62
CA HIS A 142 3.63 -12.29 -11.69
C HIS A 142 3.13 -12.61 -10.28
N ALA A 143 1.94 -13.23 -10.18
CA ALA A 143 1.32 -13.49 -8.88
C ALA A 143 2.14 -14.44 -8.00
N ALA A 144 2.87 -15.39 -8.60
CA ALA A 144 3.74 -16.33 -7.87
C ALA A 144 4.99 -15.61 -7.33
N GLU A 145 5.64 -14.80 -8.15
CA GLU A 145 6.82 -14.00 -7.75
C GLU A 145 6.46 -13.01 -6.66
N GLU A 146 5.33 -12.31 -6.80
CA GLU A 146 4.83 -11.37 -5.80
C GLU A 146 4.47 -12.08 -4.49
N GLY A 147 3.84 -13.26 -4.55
CA GLY A 147 3.55 -14.09 -3.38
C GLY A 147 4.83 -14.49 -2.64
N ARG A 148 5.85 -14.96 -3.36
CA ARG A 148 7.16 -15.27 -2.80
C ARG A 148 7.83 -14.03 -2.19
N PHE A 149 7.75 -12.89 -2.86
CA PHE A 149 8.27 -11.62 -2.35
C PHE A 149 7.59 -11.24 -1.04
N ALA A 150 6.26 -11.22 -1.00
CA ALA A 150 5.46 -10.94 0.19
C ALA A 150 5.82 -11.83 1.38
N ALA A 151 6.04 -13.13 1.15
CA ALA A 151 6.36 -14.12 2.19
C ALA A 151 7.68 -13.85 2.91
N HIS A 152 8.64 -13.17 2.27
CA HIS A 152 9.97 -12.94 2.84
C HIS A 152 10.12 -11.58 3.54
N LEU A 153 9.14 -10.68 3.46
CA LEU A 153 9.27 -9.32 4.03
C LEU A 153 9.16 -9.27 5.56
N GLY A 154 8.68 -10.33 6.21
CA GLY A 154 8.67 -10.47 7.66
C GLY A 154 7.30 -10.56 8.32
N PRO A 155 6.29 -9.74 7.97
CA PRO A 155 4.93 -9.93 8.50
C PRO A 155 4.33 -11.28 8.09
N THR A 156 3.54 -11.86 8.99
CA THR A 156 2.88 -13.16 8.75
C THR A 156 1.43 -13.04 8.32
N ARG A 157 0.92 -11.81 8.17
CA ARG A 157 -0.42 -11.54 7.64
C ARG A 157 -0.31 -11.00 6.24
N ILE A 158 -1.04 -11.63 5.32
CA ILE A 158 -1.11 -11.27 3.90
C ILE A 158 -2.55 -10.93 3.56
N VAL A 159 -2.77 -9.77 2.97
CA VAL A 159 -4.08 -9.26 2.57
C VAL A 159 -4.11 -9.09 1.05
N GLU A 160 -5.23 -9.44 0.43
CA GLU A 160 -5.44 -9.29 -1.01
C GLU A 160 -6.85 -8.75 -1.32
N GLY A 161 -7.15 -8.50 -2.59
CA GLY A 161 -8.50 -8.15 -3.04
C GLY A 161 -8.83 -6.66 -2.98
N TRP A 162 -7.82 -5.79 -2.84
CA TRP A 162 -7.99 -4.34 -2.76
C TRP A 162 -8.83 -3.78 -3.92
N MET A 163 -8.38 -3.94 -5.18
CA MET A 163 -9.06 -3.36 -6.34
C MET A 163 -10.46 -3.94 -6.57
N ALA A 164 -10.66 -5.23 -6.27
CA ALA A 164 -11.97 -5.84 -6.37
C ALA A 164 -12.97 -5.25 -5.37
N ALA A 165 -12.58 -5.13 -4.10
CA ALA A 165 -13.41 -4.53 -3.04
C ALA A 165 -13.68 -3.04 -3.34
N TYR A 166 -12.66 -2.30 -3.77
CA TYR A 166 -12.78 -0.90 -4.14
C TYR A 166 -13.76 -0.69 -5.32
N SER A 167 -13.60 -1.46 -6.40
CA SER A 167 -14.47 -1.42 -7.59
C SER A 167 -15.94 -1.71 -7.24
N GLN A 168 -16.19 -2.70 -6.39
CA GLN A 168 -17.54 -2.98 -5.89
C GLN A 168 -18.09 -1.80 -5.08
N GLY A 169 -17.26 -1.14 -4.27
CA GLY A 169 -17.62 0.07 -3.54
C GLY A 169 -18.03 1.20 -4.46
N VAL A 170 -17.26 1.45 -5.52
CA VAL A 170 -17.59 2.41 -6.58
C VAL A 170 -18.95 2.09 -7.20
N GLY A 171 -19.20 0.83 -7.56
CA GLY A 171 -20.49 0.39 -8.09
C GLY A 171 -21.66 0.68 -7.15
N ARG A 172 -21.48 0.46 -5.84
CA ARG A 172 -22.51 0.79 -4.83
C ARG A 172 -22.75 2.29 -4.70
N ARG A 173 -21.67 3.11 -4.69
CA ARG A 173 -21.80 4.58 -4.63
C ARG A 173 -22.59 5.11 -5.83
N ARG A 174 -22.31 4.62 -7.03
CA ARG A 174 -23.07 4.96 -8.25
C ARG A 174 -24.54 4.56 -8.13
N ALA A 175 -24.83 3.34 -7.71
CA ALA A 175 -26.20 2.84 -7.56
C ALA A 175 -27.01 3.65 -6.53
N LEU A 176 -26.35 4.28 -5.56
CA LEU A 176 -26.98 5.13 -4.54
C LEU A 176 -27.01 6.63 -4.94
N GLY A 177 -26.51 7.00 -6.13
CA GLY A 177 -26.41 8.40 -6.56
C GLY A 177 -25.42 9.24 -5.75
N LEU A 178 -24.49 8.60 -5.01
CA LEU A 178 -23.55 9.29 -4.12
C LEU A 178 -22.29 9.77 -4.86
N ALA A 179 -21.98 9.18 -6.00
CA ALA A 179 -20.82 9.52 -6.82
C ALA A 179 -21.04 9.01 -8.26
N GLU A 180 -21.77 9.77 -9.06
CA GLU A 180 -22.12 9.38 -10.43
C GLU A 180 -20.89 9.21 -11.33
N ASP A 181 -19.87 10.05 -11.15
CA ASP A 181 -18.62 10.05 -11.91
C ASP A 181 -17.52 9.15 -11.29
N ALA A 182 -17.82 8.39 -10.23
CA ALA A 182 -16.83 7.54 -9.60
C ALA A 182 -16.35 6.47 -10.58
N ASP A 183 -15.02 6.32 -10.73
CA ASP A 183 -14.38 5.37 -11.61
C ASP A 183 -13.53 4.38 -10.78
N PRO A 184 -13.66 3.05 -10.98
CA PRO A 184 -12.79 2.09 -10.33
C PRO A 184 -11.30 2.35 -10.55
N SER A 185 -10.90 2.88 -11.70
CA SER A 185 -9.52 3.24 -12.00
C SER A 185 -8.94 4.32 -11.07
N TYR A 186 -9.80 5.07 -10.36
CA TYR A 186 -9.35 5.97 -9.30
C TYR A 186 -8.62 5.23 -8.16
N GLY A 187 -8.93 3.94 -7.94
CA GLY A 187 -8.22 3.09 -6.98
C GLY A 187 -6.77 2.75 -7.36
N ILE A 188 -6.33 3.00 -8.60
CA ILE A 188 -4.97 2.70 -9.04
C ILE A 188 -3.96 3.52 -8.24
N GLY A 189 -3.13 2.82 -7.48
CA GLY A 189 -2.01 3.35 -6.73
C GLY A 189 -0.67 2.88 -7.30
N THR A 190 0.35 2.91 -6.46
CA THR A 190 1.74 2.58 -6.84
C THR A 190 1.89 1.13 -7.28
N THR A 191 1.32 0.18 -6.56
CA THR A 191 1.43 -1.25 -6.83
C THR A 191 0.60 -1.66 -8.05
N GLU A 192 -0.59 -1.11 -8.23
CA GLU A 192 -1.43 -1.35 -9.41
C GLU A 192 -0.76 -0.80 -10.67
N TYR A 193 -0.19 0.42 -10.59
CA TYR A 193 0.55 0.98 -11.70
C TYR A 193 1.77 0.13 -12.05
N MET A 194 2.56 -0.31 -11.05
CA MET A 194 3.72 -1.18 -11.24
C MET A 194 3.33 -2.47 -11.99
N ARG A 195 2.23 -3.13 -11.57
CA ARG A 195 1.73 -4.35 -12.23
C ARG A 195 1.31 -4.10 -13.67
N SER A 196 0.67 -2.96 -13.94
CA SER A 196 0.25 -2.59 -15.30
C SER A 196 1.43 -2.36 -16.25
N GLN A 197 2.63 -2.10 -15.72
CA GLN A 197 3.86 -1.93 -16.49
C GLN A 197 4.67 -3.23 -16.63
N GLY A 198 4.13 -4.36 -16.17
CA GLY A 198 4.77 -5.68 -16.29
C GLY A 198 5.72 -6.04 -15.15
N GLY A 199 5.83 -5.22 -14.12
CA GLY A 199 6.51 -5.54 -12.87
C GLY A 199 5.59 -6.15 -11.83
N TYR A 200 6.09 -6.31 -10.60
CA TYR A 200 5.28 -6.69 -9.45
C TYR A 200 5.68 -5.91 -8.19
N GLY A 201 4.80 -5.87 -7.22
CA GLY A 201 5.11 -5.15 -5.99
C GLY A 201 4.03 -5.25 -4.95
N VAL A 202 4.40 -4.96 -3.72
CA VAL A 202 3.50 -5.03 -2.58
C VAL A 202 3.51 -3.72 -1.80
N THR A 203 2.38 -3.41 -1.18
CA THR A 203 2.33 -2.44 -0.10
C THR A 203 2.60 -3.17 1.22
N LEU A 204 3.62 -2.71 1.94
CA LEU A 204 3.90 -3.16 3.29
C LEU A 204 3.37 -2.12 4.29
N GLU A 205 2.35 -2.49 5.01
CA GLU A 205 1.83 -1.76 6.15
C GLU A 205 2.67 -2.11 7.38
N CYS A 206 3.60 -1.23 7.76
CA CYS A 206 4.59 -1.49 8.79
C CYS A 206 4.02 -1.52 10.22
N GLY A 207 2.77 -1.16 10.40
CA GLY A 207 2.08 -1.05 11.69
C GLY A 207 1.33 0.27 11.82
N GLN A 208 0.82 0.55 13.01
CA GLN A 208 0.17 1.82 13.31
C GLN A 208 1.22 2.97 13.26
N HIS A 209 0.82 4.19 12.85
CA HIS A 209 1.73 5.33 12.64
C HIS A 209 2.70 5.60 13.82
N ALA A 210 2.24 5.44 15.07
CA ALA A 210 3.04 5.66 16.27
C ALA A 210 3.67 4.36 16.85
N ASP A 211 3.54 3.22 16.16
CA ASP A 211 4.14 1.97 16.59
C ASP A 211 5.68 2.09 16.56
N PRO A 212 6.36 1.97 17.70
CA PRO A 212 7.82 2.09 17.74
C PRO A 212 8.54 0.98 16.95
N THR A 213 7.86 -0.14 16.67
CA THR A 213 8.42 -1.26 15.89
C THR A 213 8.29 -1.07 14.38
N ALA A 214 7.45 -0.15 13.90
CA ALA A 214 7.20 0.05 12.47
C ALA A 214 8.48 0.35 11.66
N LEU A 215 9.41 1.10 12.25
CA LEU A 215 10.72 1.36 11.66
C LEU A 215 11.51 0.07 11.41
N GLU A 216 11.57 -0.82 12.39
CA GLU A 216 12.31 -2.08 12.27
C GLU A 216 11.66 -3.03 11.27
N VAL A 217 10.32 -3.04 11.19
CA VAL A 217 9.59 -3.77 10.16
C VAL A 217 10.01 -3.31 8.77
N GLY A 218 10.02 -2.00 8.51
CA GLY A 218 10.46 -1.43 7.24
C GLY A 218 11.92 -1.75 6.91
N CYS A 219 12.84 -1.55 7.87
CA CYS A 219 14.25 -1.86 7.68
C CYS A 219 14.49 -3.34 7.36
N ARG A 220 13.83 -4.24 8.09
CA ARG A 220 13.90 -5.67 7.85
C ARG A 220 13.38 -6.00 6.45
N ALA A 221 12.24 -5.46 6.05
CA ALA A 221 11.65 -5.72 4.75
C ALA A 221 12.56 -5.28 3.60
N ILE A 222 13.18 -4.10 3.68
CA ILE A 222 14.13 -3.63 2.66
C ILE A 222 15.31 -4.61 2.55
N ARG A 223 15.92 -5.02 3.67
CA ARG A 223 17.06 -5.96 3.64
C ARG A 223 16.66 -7.33 3.09
N GLN A 224 15.49 -7.84 3.47
CA GLN A 224 14.99 -9.11 2.94
C GLN A 224 14.66 -9.03 1.44
N ALA A 225 14.13 -7.91 0.97
CA ALA A 225 13.91 -7.66 -0.46
C ALA A 225 15.23 -7.67 -1.23
N ILE A 226 16.25 -6.98 -0.73
CA ILE A 226 17.62 -6.96 -1.32
C ILE A 226 18.20 -8.38 -1.37
N ALA A 227 18.11 -9.13 -0.27
CA ALA A 227 18.62 -10.50 -0.19
C ALA A 227 17.87 -11.46 -1.12
N LEU A 228 16.53 -11.43 -1.12
CA LEU A 228 15.69 -12.31 -1.94
C LEU A 228 15.94 -12.11 -3.44
N LEU A 229 16.11 -10.85 -3.85
CA LEU A 229 16.38 -10.49 -5.24
C LEU A 229 17.86 -10.69 -5.62
N GLY A 230 18.71 -11.07 -4.68
CA GLY A 230 20.15 -11.28 -4.91
C GLY A 230 20.88 -10.00 -5.32
N LEU A 231 20.42 -8.84 -4.85
CA LEU A 231 21.08 -7.56 -5.13
C LEU A 231 22.37 -7.39 -4.33
N ALA A 232 22.48 -8.05 -3.18
CA ALA A 232 23.64 -8.05 -2.29
C ALA A 232 23.84 -9.43 -1.66
N GLU A 233 25.06 -9.73 -1.25
CA GLU A 233 25.39 -10.93 -0.46
C GLU A 233 24.99 -10.71 1.00
N THR A 234 23.70 -10.81 1.29
CA THR A 234 23.12 -10.67 2.63
C THR A 234 22.32 -11.90 3.00
N PRO A 235 22.24 -12.29 4.28
CA PRO A 235 21.46 -13.44 4.70
C PRO A 235 19.96 -13.27 4.38
N LEU A 236 19.40 -14.22 3.65
CA LEU A 236 17.96 -14.32 3.44
C LEU A 236 17.36 -15.18 4.55
N ALA A 237 16.49 -14.59 5.38
CA ALA A 237 15.73 -15.35 6.33
C ALA A 237 14.68 -16.23 5.61
N PRO A 238 14.44 -17.46 6.08
CA PRO A 238 13.33 -18.26 5.54
C PRO A 238 11.99 -17.55 5.80
N PRO A 239 10.97 -17.80 4.96
CA PRO A 239 9.63 -17.31 5.23
C PRO A 239 9.08 -17.95 6.52
N ALA A 240 8.07 -17.34 7.12
CA ALA A 240 7.38 -17.93 8.25
C ALA A 240 6.75 -19.30 7.87
N ALA A 241 6.62 -20.18 8.85
CA ALA A 241 6.00 -21.49 8.62
C ALA A 241 4.49 -21.39 8.33
N GLU A 242 3.85 -20.36 8.89
CA GLU A 242 2.40 -20.14 8.77
C GLU A 242 2.09 -18.68 8.46
N PHE A 243 1.08 -18.49 7.62
CA PHE A 243 0.57 -17.17 7.24
C PHE A 243 -0.93 -17.09 7.46
N GLU A 244 -1.38 -16.01 8.07
CA GLU A 244 -2.78 -15.60 8.05
C GLU A 244 -3.05 -14.91 6.70
N ARG A 245 -3.94 -15.46 5.90
CA ARG A 245 -4.28 -14.97 4.56
C ARG A 245 -5.71 -14.47 4.58
N LEU A 246 -5.89 -13.21 4.23
CA LEU A 246 -7.18 -12.53 4.23
C LEU A 246 -7.45 -11.91 2.87
N ARG A 247 -8.72 -11.89 2.47
CA ARG A 247 -9.20 -11.19 1.29
C ARG A 247 -10.17 -10.10 1.68
N LEU A 248 -9.93 -8.89 1.24
CA LEU A 248 -10.90 -7.80 1.33
C LEU A 248 -12.09 -8.15 0.41
N THR A 249 -13.28 -8.20 0.99
CA THR A 249 -14.50 -8.59 0.27
C THR A 249 -15.50 -7.45 0.14
N GLU A 250 -15.39 -6.42 0.99
CA GLU A 250 -16.27 -5.27 0.97
C GLU A 250 -15.56 -4.04 1.52
N VAL A 251 -15.86 -2.86 0.93
CA VAL A 251 -15.62 -1.57 1.56
C VAL A 251 -16.94 -1.00 2.04
N VAL A 252 -16.96 -0.51 3.27
CA VAL A 252 -18.12 0.15 3.86
C VAL A 252 -17.83 1.64 3.99
N ASP A 253 -18.60 2.47 3.28
CA ASP A 253 -18.40 3.92 3.31
C ASP A 253 -19.13 4.55 4.50
N ARG A 254 -18.54 5.60 5.07
CA ARG A 254 -19.25 6.51 5.96
C ARG A 254 -20.22 7.34 5.11
N ARG A 255 -21.49 7.40 5.51
CA ARG A 255 -22.53 8.09 4.72
C ARG A 255 -22.89 9.45 5.28
N HIS A 256 -22.71 9.62 6.59
CA HIS A 256 -23.07 10.83 7.30
C HIS A 256 -22.09 11.07 8.46
N GLU A 257 -21.93 12.32 8.86
CA GLU A 257 -21.05 12.70 9.98
C GLU A 257 -21.46 12.05 11.31
N ALA A 258 -22.75 11.81 11.50
CA ALA A 258 -23.28 11.14 12.68
C ALA A 258 -23.23 9.61 12.64
N ASP A 259 -22.76 8.99 11.53
CA ASP A 259 -22.47 7.56 11.51
C ASP A 259 -21.38 7.26 12.54
N ARG A 260 -21.57 6.23 13.36
CA ARG A 260 -20.64 5.91 14.44
C ARG A 260 -20.40 4.41 14.56
N PHE A 261 -19.19 4.03 14.97
CA PHE A 261 -18.93 2.68 15.46
C PHE A 261 -19.61 2.46 16.82
N ILE A 262 -20.01 1.21 17.10
CA ILE A 262 -20.60 0.86 18.41
C ILE A 262 -19.55 0.69 19.51
N ARG A 263 -18.28 0.48 19.11
CA ARG A 263 -17.10 0.39 19.98
C ARG A 263 -15.88 0.85 19.22
N GLU A 264 -14.76 0.98 19.89
CA GLU A 264 -13.48 1.15 19.24
C GLU A 264 -13.06 -0.17 18.57
N TRP A 265 -12.80 -0.10 17.26
CA TRP A 265 -12.31 -1.21 16.44
C TRP A 265 -10.84 -1.06 16.15
N ARG A 266 -10.14 -2.19 16.14
CA ARG A 266 -8.76 -2.30 15.69
C ARG A 266 -8.73 -2.98 14.33
N SER A 267 -7.72 -2.68 13.51
CA SER A 267 -7.51 -3.46 12.29
C SER A 267 -7.30 -4.93 12.65
N PHE A 268 -8.07 -5.77 11.98
CA PHE A 268 -8.15 -7.22 12.13
C PHE A 268 -8.88 -7.72 13.39
N ASP A 269 -9.67 -6.88 14.06
CA ASP A 269 -10.64 -7.37 15.00
C ASP A 269 -11.62 -8.32 14.32
N ALA A 270 -11.82 -9.50 14.91
CA ALA A 270 -12.77 -10.48 14.41
C ALA A 270 -14.20 -10.00 14.63
N VAL A 271 -15.06 -10.32 13.68
CA VAL A 271 -16.51 -10.11 13.75
C VAL A 271 -17.26 -11.36 13.28
N HIS A 272 -18.43 -11.58 13.85
CA HIS A 272 -19.29 -12.69 13.49
C HIS A 272 -20.46 -12.24 12.63
N ALA A 273 -21.00 -13.15 11.84
CA ALA A 273 -22.22 -12.92 11.08
C ALA A 273 -23.34 -12.41 12.00
N GLY A 274 -23.97 -11.30 11.65
CA GLY A 274 -25.01 -10.64 12.45
C GLY A 274 -24.48 -9.70 13.53
N GLU A 275 -23.16 -9.62 13.76
CA GLU A 275 -22.59 -8.71 14.74
C GLU A 275 -22.74 -7.24 14.31
N HIS A 276 -23.11 -6.40 15.24
CA HIS A 276 -23.20 -4.96 15.07
C HIS A 276 -21.80 -4.34 15.05
N VAL A 277 -21.47 -3.64 13.94
CA VAL A 277 -20.18 -2.94 13.76
C VAL A 277 -20.34 -1.46 14.03
N GLY A 278 -21.44 -0.87 13.59
CA GLY A 278 -21.70 0.55 13.69
C GLY A 278 -23.19 0.87 13.53
N GLU A 279 -23.52 2.15 13.63
CA GLU A 279 -24.86 2.68 13.50
C GLU A 279 -24.86 3.86 12.53
N ARG A 280 -25.81 3.90 11.62
CA ARG A 280 -26.02 5.02 10.71
C ARG A 280 -26.74 6.16 11.44
N HIS A 281 -26.68 7.36 10.87
CA HIS A 281 -27.33 8.56 11.41
C HIS A 281 -28.86 8.42 11.59
N ASP A 282 -29.49 7.55 10.81
CA ASP A 282 -30.94 7.26 10.89
C ASP A 282 -31.27 6.14 11.90
N GLY A 283 -30.28 5.67 12.67
CA GLY A 283 -30.42 4.58 13.63
C GLY A 283 -30.33 3.18 13.01
N SER A 284 -30.18 3.06 11.70
CA SER A 284 -30.04 1.74 11.07
C SER A 284 -28.70 1.11 11.41
N PRO A 285 -28.65 -0.21 11.70
CA PRO A 285 -27.42 -0.89 12.06
C PRO A 285 -26.53 -1.15 10.85
N VAL A 286 -25.21 -1.08 11.05
CA VAL A 286 -24.21 -1.65 10.16
C VAL A 286 -23.79 -2.99 10.73
N ILE A 287 -24.14 -4.05 10.02
CA ILE A 287 -24.01 -5.44 10.48
C ILE A 287 -23.01 -6.19 9.61
N ALA A 288 -22.13 -6.97 10.24
CA ALA A 288 -21.27 -7.94 9.54
C ALA A 288 -22.15 -9.02 8.88
N ARG A 289 -21.99 -9.21 7.57
CA ARG A 289 -22.82 -10.17 6.81
C ARG A 289 -22.34 -11.62 6.92
N ALA A 290 -21.11 -11.79 7.36
CA ALA A 290 -20.45 -13.08 7.52
C ALA A 290 -19.38 -12.98 8.61
N ASP A 291 -18.82 -14.11 9.03
CA ASP A 291 -17.62 -14.12 9.86
C ASP A 291 -16.44 -13.55 9.10
N GLY A 292 -15.61 -12.75 9.78
CA GLY A 292 -14.45 -12.11 9.16
C GLY A 292 -13.77 -11.12 10.09
N HIS A 293 -13.17 -10.08 9.48
CA HIS A 293 -12.36 -9.09 10.19
C HIS A 293 -12.64 -7.68 9.69
N ILE A 294 -12.60 -6.71 10.59
CA ILE A 294 -12.60 -5.29 10.27
C ILE A 294 -11.16 -4.89 9.92
N VAL A 295 -10.97 -4.19 8.81
CA VAL A 295 -9.66 -3.70 8.37
C VAL A 295 -9.74 -2.20 8.11
N PHE A 296 -8.74 -1.45 8.56
CA PHE A 296 -8.66 0.00 8.45
C PHE A 296 -9.90 0.76 8.96
N PRO A 297 -10.40 0.48 10.18
CA PRO A 297 -11.49 1.30 10.72
C PRO A 297 -11.00 2.73 10.92
N ASP A 298 -11.71 3.69 10.31
CA ASP A 298 -11.38 5.12 10.40
C ASP A 298 -12.55 5.91 11.00
N ILE A 299 -12.40 6.28 12.27
CA ILE A 299 -13.38 7.11 12.99
C ILE A 299 -13.47 8.55 12.44
N LYS A 300 -12.44 8.99 11.68
CA LYS A 300 -12.35 10.33 11.09
C LYS A 300 -12.73 10.36 9.61
N ALA A 301 -13.11 9.22 9.03
CA ALA A 301 -13.55 9.19 7.64
C ALA A 301 -14.61 10.24 7.37
N LEU A 302 -14.49 10.96 6.27
CA LEU A 302 -15.50 11.93 5.85
C LEU A 302 -16.69 11.20 5.19
N PRO A 303 -17.88 11.78 5.18
CA PRO A 303 -19.01 11.24 4.40
C PRO A 303 -18.62 11.01 2.94
N GLY A 304 -18.96 9.84 2.39
CA GLY A 304 -18.58 9.43 1.05
C GLY A 304 -17.22 8.73 0.94
N HIS A 305 -16.45 8.66 2.02
CA HIS A 305 -15.15 7.97 2.05
C HIS A 305 -15.23 6.62 2.76
N GLU A 306 -14.19 5.80 2.56
CA GLU A 306 -14.07 4.48 3.17
C GLU A 306 -14.05 4.59 4.69
N TRP A 307 -15.03 3.94 5.35
CA TRP A 307 -15.14 3.89 6.80
C TRP A 307 -14.36 2.71 7.39
N PHE A 308 -14.50 1.55 6.74
CA PHE A 308 -13.70 0.36 7.00
C PHE A 308 -13.81 -0.62 5.84
N TYR A 309 -12.91 -1.58 5.81
CA TYR A 309 -12.97 -2.75 4.94
C TYR A 309 -13.37 -3.97 5.75
N PHE A 310 -14.06 -4.89 5.10
CA PHE A 310 -14.37 -6.20 5.63
C PHE A 310 -13.52 -7.23 4.91
N ALA A 311 -12.86 -8.13 5.68
CA ALA A 311 -12.01 -9.19 5.16
C ALA A 311 -12.46 -10.55 5.66
N GLN A 312 -12.28 -11.57 4.81
CA GLN A 312 -12.50 -12.97 5.13
C GLN A 312 -11.23 -13.78 4.91
N ALA A 313 -11.19 -15.00 5.44
CA ALA A 313 -10.08 -15.91 5.17
C ALA A 313 -9.92 -16.13 3.65
N SER A 314 -8.68 -16.13 3.19
CA SER A 314 -8.34 -16.45 1.79
C SER A 314 -7.74 -17.84 1.70
N GLU A 315 -8.25 -18.65 0.78
CA GLU A 315 -7.70 -19.98 0.46
C GLU A 315 -6.57 -19.93 -0.56
N ARG A 316 -6.35 -18.75 -1.21
CA ARG A 316 -5.31 -18.59 -2.21
C ARG A 316 -3.94 -18.89 -1.62
N PRO A 317 -3.15 -19.84 -2.20
CA PRO A 317 -1.80 -20.10 -1.73
C PRO A 317 -0.91 -18.86 -1.82
N LEU A 318 0.09 -18.80 -0.94
CA LEU A 318 1.07 -17.73 -0.95
C LEU A 318 2.33 -18.13 -1.71
N LEU A 319 2.71 -19.40 -1.62
CA LEU A 319 3.89 -20.00 -2.24
C LEU A 319 3.46 -21.17 -3.12
#